data_434bd80c5c934197b50ef63cff3bd355
#
_entry.id   434bd80c5c934197b50ef63cff3bd355
#
_cell.length_a   1.000
_cell.length_b   1.000
_cell.length_c   1.000
_cell.angle_alpha   90.00
_cell.angle_beta   90.00
_cell.angle_gamma   90.00
#
_symmetry.space_group_name_H-M   'P 1'
#
loop_
_entity.id
_entity.type
_entity.pdbx_description
1 polymer ?
#
loop_
_entity_poly.entity_id
_entity_poly.type
_entity_poly.pdbx_seq_one_letter_code
_entity_poly.pdbx_strand_id
1 'polypeptide(L)'
;MLQFSANLSMLFTEVPLIERFALAKQAGFSAVEIQFPYDLDVLLIQAQLELHDLKLVLINLPAGDLMQGGNGLTGVGGREHQFRQALFEGLYYARVLHVPTVNILAGRQPEHADLLPCLETLASNLRYAAHELSNAGITPVIEAINGTDMPRFLLQNIAQLQEMLEAVQHPALKIQFDCYHMA
;
A
#
# COMPACT_ATOMS: atom_id res chain seq x y z
N MET A 1 24.59 1.60 -5.64
CA MET A 1 23.98 1.31 -6.97
C MET A 1 22.47 1.37 -6.79
N LEU A 2 21.73 2.04 -7.68
CA LEU A 2 20.26 2.03 -7.64
C LEU A 2 19.75 0.60 -7.87
N GLN A 3 18.72 0.23 -7.12
CA GLN A 3 18.01 -1.03 -7.29
C GLN A 3 16.63 -0.72 -7.87
N PHE A 4 16.16 -1.58 -8.76
CA PHE A 4 14.85 -1.43 -9.39
C PHE A 4 13.99 -2.65 -9.10
N SER A 5 12.69 -2.44 -8.90
CA SER A 5 11.67 -3.47 -8.83
C SER A 5 10.68 -3.32 -9.98
N ALA A 6 10.12 -4.43 -10.44
CA ALA A 6 9.02 -4.39 -11.41
C ALA A 6 7.69 -4.38 -10.65
N ASN A 7 6.81 -3.42 -10.95
CA ASN A 7 5.45 -3.42 -10.44
C ASN A 7 4.59 -4.39 -11.28
N LEU A 8 4.35 -5.59 -10.77
CA LEU A 8 3.58 -6.62 -11.47
C LEU A 8 2.08 -6.31 -11.60
N SER A 9 1.58 -5.32 -10.86
CA SER A 9 0.21 -4.83 -11.06
C SER A 9 0.08 -3.96 -12.32
N MET A 10 1.20 -3.42 -12.83
CA MET A 10 1.23 -2.47 -13.95
C MET A 10 2.03 -2.98 -15.17
N LEU A 11 3.00 -3.87 -14.95
CA LEU A 11 3.84 -4.43 -16.00
C LEU A 11 3.43 -5.87 -16.32
N PHE A 12 3.64 -6.28 -17.58
CA PHE A 12 3.34 -7.63 -18.09
C PHE A 12 1.85 -7.98 -17.98
N THR A 13 0.97 -6.98 -18.10
CA THR A 13 -0.48 -7.13 -17.89
C THR A 13 -1.19 -7.93 -18.98
N GLU A 14 -0.52 -8.29 -20.04
CA GLU A 14 -0.98 -9.17 -21.12
C GLU A 14 -1.17 -10.62 -20.67
N VAL A 15 -0.60 -11.01 -19.51
CA VAL A 15 -0.76 -12.34 -18.91
C VAL A 15 -1.30 -12.25 -17.47
N PRO A 16 -1.89 -13.36 -16.94
CA PRO A 16 -2.30 -13.43 -15.53
C PRO A 16 -1.16 -13.11 -14.56
N LEU A 17 -1.47 -12.54 -13.40
CA LEU A 17 -0.47 -12.11 -12.40
C LEU A 17 0.54 -13.22 -12.05
N ILE A 18 0.07 -14.46 -11.95
CA ILE A 18 0.94 -15.60 -11.58
C ILE A 18 2.04 -15.90 -12.61
N GLU A 19 1.85 -15.51 -13.87
CA GLU A 19 2.83 -15.70 -14.95
C GLU A 19 3.83 -14.53 -15.05
N ARG A 20 3.49 -13.36 -14.46
CA ARG A 20 4.30 -12.13 -14.55
C ARG A 20 5.63 -12.24 -13.81
N PHE A 21 5.73 -13.11 -12.80
CA PHE A 21 6.99 -13.36 -12.07
C PHE A 21 8.09 -13.87 -13.01
N ALA A 22 7.75 -14.84 -13.88
CA ALA A 22 8.69 -15.35 -14.88
C ALA A 22 9.16 -14.27 -15.85
N LEU A 23 8.24 -13.42 -16.32
CA LEU A 23 8.56 -12.32 -17.24
C LEU A 23 9.43 -11.24 -16.57
N ALA A 24 9.17 -10.90 -15.33
CA ALA A 24 10.02 -9.98 -14.58
C ALA A 24 11.45 -10.51 -14.42
N LYS A 25 11.60 -11.82 -14.11
CA LYS A 25 12.93 -12.46 -14.05
C LYS A 25 13.62 -12.46 -15.40
N GLN A 26 12.91 -12.79 -16.48
CA GLN A 26 13.46 -12.76 -17.85
C GLN A 26 13.89 -11.36 -18.28
N ALA A 27 13.18 -10.32 -17.82
CA ALA A 27 13.54 -8.91 -18.03
C ALA A 27 14.73 -8.43 -17.17
N GLY A 28 15.27 -9.29 -16.29
CA GLY A 28 16.46 -9.02 -15.49
C GLY A 28 16.17 -8.40 -14.12
N PHE A 29 14.92 -8.33 -13.67
CA PHE A 29 14.60 -7.87 -12.32
C PHE A 29 14.97 -8.92 -11.27
N SER A 30 15.43 -8.45 -10.10
CA SER A 30 15.65 -9.27 -8.90
C SER A 30 14.62 -9.00 -7.80
N ALA A 31 13.78 -7.99 -8.00
CA ALA A 31 12.73 -7.59 -7.09
C ALA A 31 11.46 -7.19 -7.85
N VAL A 32 10.33 -7.41 -7.20
CA VAL A 32 9.00 -7.06 -7.71
C VAL A 32 8.18 -6.40 -6.62
N GLU A 33 7.13 -5.67 -7.02
CA GLU A 33 6.07 -5.20 -6.14
C GLU A 33 4.71 -5.59 -6.70
N ILE A 34 3.72 -5.73 -5.84
CA ILE A 34 2.33 -6.04 -6.20
C ILE A 34 1.43 -5.16 -5.36
N GLN A 35 0.57 -4.34 -5.99
CA GLN A 35 -0.30 -3.45 -5.24
C GLN A 35 -1.26 -4.21 -4.32
N PHE A 36 -1.99 -5.17 -4.85
CA PHE A 36 -2.98 -5.95 -4.09
C PHE A 36 -2.87 -7.44 -4.45
N PRO A 37 -2.11 -8.23 -3.67
CA PRO A 37 -1.88 -9.65 -3.98
C PRO A 37 -3.01 -10.58 -3.50
N TYR A 38 -4.06 -10.06 -2.89
CA TYR A 38 -5.02 -10.80 -2.05
C TYR A 38 -5.99 -11.72 -2.81
N ASP A 39 -6.07 -11.60 -4.14
CA ASP A 39 -6.84 -12.50 -5.00
C ASP A 39 -6.12 -13.84 -5.26
N LEU A 40 -4.83 -13.94 -4.91
CA LEU A 40 -4.03 -15.15 -5.02
C LEU A 40 -3.71 -15.74 -3.65
N ASP A 41 -3.71 -17.06 -3.56
CA ASP A 41 -3.21 -17.72 -2.36
C ASP A 41 -1.75 -17.31 -2.09
N VAL A 42 -1.46 -16.94 -0.85
CA VAL A 42 -0.15 -16.47 -0.43
C VAL A 42 0.97 -17.47 -0.70
N LEU A 43 0.69 -18.78 -0.59
CA LEU A 43 1.67 -19.84 -0.85
C LEU A 43 1.95 -20.00 -2.35
N LEU A 44 0.99 -19.70 -3.22
CA LEU A 44 1.24 -19.64 -4.66
C LEU A 44 2.18 -18.50 -5.02
N ILE A 45 2.00 -17.32 -4.41
CA ILE A 45 2.93 -16.19 -4.59
C ILE A 45 4.31 -16.55 -4.08
N GLN A 46 4.41 -17.12 -2.87
CA GLN A 46 5.68 -17.56 -2.29
C GLN A 46 6.41 -18.51 -3.22
N ALA A 47 5.72 -19.53 -3.74
CA ALA A 47 6.31 -20.49 -4.67
C ALA A 47 6.86 -19.83 -5.96
N GLN A 48 6.18 -18.80 -6.49
CA GLN A 48 6.68 -18.07 -7.66
C GLN A 48 7.92 -17.21 -7.33
N LEU A 49 7.93 -16.57 -6.17
CA LEU A 49 9.10 -15.79 -5.71
C LEU A 49 10.32 -16.70 -5.55
N GLU A 50 10.15 -17.87 -4.94
CA GLU A 50 11.21 -18.86 -4.75
C GLU A 50 11.67 -19.44 -6.10
N LEU A 51 10.72 -19.87 -6.97
CA LEU A 51 11.02 -20.46 -8.28
C LEU A 51 11.86 -19.53 -9.16
N HIS A 52 11.57 -18.23 -9.12
CA HIS A 52 12.23 -17.25 -9.98
C HIS A 52 13.32 -16.44 -9.26
N ASP A 53 13.66 -16.78 -8.00
CA ASP A 53 14.63 -16.04 -7.21
C ASP A 53 14.35 -14.52 -7.27
N LEU A 54 13.13 -14.13 -6.87
CA LEU A 54 12.63 -12.76 -6.82
C LEU A 54 12.29 -12.37 -5.37
N LYS A 55 12.47 -11.10 -5.04
CA LYS A 55 12.03 -10.52 -3.75
C LYS A 55 10.79 -9.68 -3.97
N LEU A 56 9.74 -9.89 -3.18
CA LEU A 56 8.60 -8.99 -3.12
C LEU A 56 8.94 -7.86 -2.13
N VAL A 57 9.05 -6.61 -2.62
CA VAL A 57 9.57 -5.50 -1.82
C VAL A 57 8.50 -4.56 -1.29
N LEU A 58 7.31 -4.56 -1.90
CA LEU A 58 6.20 -3.70 -1.49
C LEU A 58 4.85 -4.32 -1.87
N ILE A 59 3.90 -4.18 -0.96
CA ILE A 59 2.46 -4.38 -1.20
C ILE A 59 1.67 -3.23 -0.57
N ASN A 60 0.45 -2.97 -1.06
CA ASN A 60 -0.51 -2.12 -0.36
C ASN A 60 -1.34 -2.94 0.62
N LEU A 61 -1.81 -2.34 1.71
CA LEU A 61 -2.90 -2.94 2.51
C LEU A 61 -4.18 -3.05 1.66
N PRO A 62 -5.05 -4.05 1.93
CA PRO A 62 -6.38 -4.06 1.32
C PRO A 62 -7.09 -2.73 1.56
N ALA A 63 -7.51 -2.08 0.50
CA ALA A 63 -8.05 -0.71 0.55
C ALA A 63 -9.60 -0.67 0.52
N GLY A 64 -10.27 -1.81 0.74
CA GLY A 64 -11.72 -1.93 0.65
C GLY A 64 -12.23 -1.63 -0.76
N ASP A 65 -13.20 -0.72 -0.86
CA ASP A 65 -13.83 -0.33 -2.13
C ASP A 65 -13.09 0.77 -2.91
N LEU A 66 -11.90 1.21 -2.46
CA LEU A 66 -11.20 2.37 -3.03
C LEU A 66 -10.95 2.23 -4.53
N MET A 67 -10.47 1.06 -4.98
CA MET A 67 -10.14 0.80 -6.39
C MET A 67 -11.38 0.61 -7.28
N GLN A 68 -12.56 0.40 -6.67
CA GLN A 68 -13.85 0.35 -7.36
C GLN A 68 -14.58 1.70 -7.34
N GLY A 69 -13.91 2.79 -6.97
CA GLY A 69 -14.48 4.14 -6.94
C GLY A 69 -15.10 4.52 -5.58
N GLY A 70 -15.02 3.66 -4.58
CA GLY A 70 -15.45 3.96 -3.21
C GLY A 70 -14.45 4.85 -2.45
N ASN A 71 -14.69 5.00 -1.15
CA ASN A 71 -13.88 5.89 -0.31
C ASN A 71 -12.69 5.19 0.38
N GLY A 72 -12.65 3.87 0.34
CA GLY A 72 -11.61 3.11 1.05
C GLY A 72 -11.91 2.93 2.53
N LEU A 73 -10.87 2.68 3.33
CA LEU A 73 -11.00 2.31 4.74
C LEU A 73 -10.30 3.29 5.68
N THR A 74 -9.07 3.70 5.36
CA THR A 74 -8.14 4.28 6.33
C THR A 74 -8.59 5.61 6.91
N GLY A 75 -9.15 6.52 6.07
CA GLY A 75 -9.64 7.83 6.50
C GLY A 75 -11.17 7.92 6.62
N VAL A 76 -11.88 6.80 6.64
CA VAL A 76 -13.35 6.78 6.66
C VAL A 76 -13.86 6.39 8.03
N GLY A 77 -14.46 7.34 8.74
CA GLY A 77 -15.07 7.10 10.06
C GLY A 77 -16.16 6.00 10.01
N GLY A 78 -16.20 5.15 11.05
CA GLY A 78 -17.12 4.01 11.15
C GLY A 78 -16.63 2.75 10.42
N ARG A 79 -15.48 2.80 9.72
CA ARG A 79 -14.86 1.65 9.04
C ARG A 79 -13.61 1.12 9.76
N GLU A 80 -13.36 1.54 11.00
CA GLU A 80 -12.14 1.20 11.75
C GLU A 80 -11.99 -0.32 11.96
N HIS A 81 -13.10 -1.04 12.16
CA HIS A 81 -13.07 -2.50 12.26
C HIS A 81 -12.63 -3.14 10.94
N GLN A 82 -13.17 -2.69 9.81
CA GLN A 82 -12.78 -3.17 8.48
C GLN A 82 -11.31 -2.84 8.18
N PHE A 83 -10.84 -1.64 8.56
CA PHE A 83 -9.43 -1.27 8.44
C PHE A 83 -8.52 -2.22 9.24
N ARG A 84 -8.88 -2.57 10.48
CA ARG A 84 -8.11 -3.52 11.28
C ARG A 84 -8.07 -4.90 10.66
N GLN A 85 -9.17 -5.39 10.09
CA GLN A 85 -9.18 -6.66 9.36
C GLN A 85 -8.24 -6.61 8.15
N ALA A 86 -8.29 -5.53 7.35
CA ALA A 86 -7.38 -5.28 6.23
C ALA A 86 -5.91 -5.25 6.67
N LEU A 87 -5.62 -4.60 7.80
CA LEU A 87 -4.27 -4.56 8.36
C LEU A 87 -3.77 -5.97 8.74
N PHE A 88 -4.58 -6.78 9.39
CA PHE A 88 -4.20 -8.15 9.75
C PHE A 88 -3.98 -9.04 8.53
N GLU A 89 -4.81 -8.90 7.50
CA GLU A 89 -4.63 -9.60 6.22
C GLU A 89 -3.33 -9.17 5.54
N GLY A 90 -3.07 -7.86 5.44
CA GLY A 90 -1.81 -7.35 4.88
C GLY A 90 -0.59 -7.79 5.67
N LEU A 91 -0.66 -7.78 7.01
CA LEU A 91 0.39 -8.30 7.90
C LEU A 91 0.66 -9.80 7.66
N TYR A 92 -0.38 -10.60 7.48
CA TYR A 92 -0.24 -12.03 7.19
C TYR A 92 0.51 -12.25 5.88
N TYR A 93 0.09 -11.60 4.79
CA TYR A 93 0.78 -11.69 3.50
C TYR A 93 2.22 -11.17 3.59
N ALA A 94 2.43 -10.02 4.21
CA ALA A 94 3.75 -9.42 4.33
C ALA A 94 4.74 -10.32 5.12
N ARG A 95 4.27 -11.00 6.16
CA ARG A 95 5.09 -11.94 6.94
C ARG A 95 5.45 -13.18 6.15
N VAL A 96 4.47 -13.84 5.53
CA VAL A 96 4.68 -15.08 4.77
C VAL A 96 5.60 -14.82 3.57
N LEU A 97 5.42 -13.69 2.88
CA LEU A 97 6.17 -13.32 1.68
C LEU A 97 7.46 -12.53 1.99
N HIS A 98 7.78 -12.30 3.26
CA HIS A 98 8.94 -11.52 3.71
C HIS A 98 9.02 -10.11 3.10
N VAL A 99 7.86 -9.44 2.97
CA VAL A 99 7.76 -8.09 2.38
C VAL A 99 8.26 -7.06 3.39
N PRO A 100 9.30 -6.26 3.06
CA PRO A 100 9.87 -5.30 4.00
C PRO A 100 9.06 -4.00 4.12
N THR A 101 8.20 -3.69 3.17
CA THR A 101 7.50 -2.40 3.11
C THR A 101 6.02 -2.60 2.75
N VAL A 102 5.13 -1.95 3.50
CA VAL A 102 3.69 -1.99 3.26
C VAL A 102 3.16 -0.57 3.12
N ASN A 103 2.52 -0.27 1.99
CA ASN A 103 1.87 1.01 1.73
C ASN A 103 0.43 1.02 2.25
N ILE A 104 0.04 2.13 2.86
CA ILE A 104 -1.28 2.34 3.44
C ILE A 104 -1.96 3.49 2.70
N LEU A 105 -2.91 3.17 1.83
CA LEU A 105 -3.64 4.18 1.07
C LEU A 105 -4.58 4.96 1.99
N ALA A 106 -4.51 6.31 1.92
CA ALA A 106 -5.28 7.19 2.78
C ALA A 106 -6.80 7.08 2.57
N GLY A 107 -7.22 6.78 1.33
CA GLY A 107 -8.62 6.78 0.95
C GLY A 107 -9.11 8.15 0.48
N ARG A 108 -10.41 8.23 0.13
CA ARG A 108 -11.08 9.47 -0.30
C ARG A 108 -11.97 10.02 0.80
N GLN A 109 -12.08 11.34 0.84
CA GLN A 109 -13.10 12.00 1.64
C GLN A 109 -14.51 11.61 1.12
N PRO A 110 -15.41 11.05 1.95
CA PRO A 110 -16.80 10.82 1.57
C PRO A 110 -17.51 12.12 1.20
N GLU A 111 -18.50 12.06 0.31
CA GLU A 111 -19.13 13.24 -0.30
C GLU A 111 -19.74 14.23 0.71
N HIS A 112 -20.29 13.69 1.79
CA HIS A 112 -20.98 14.49 2.81
C HIS A 112 -20.23 14.56 4.15
N ALA A 113 -18.96 14.11 4.17
CA ALA A 113 -18.15 14.15 5.37
C ALA A 113 -17.25 15.40 5.38
N ASP A 114 -17.08 15.98 6.55
CA ASP A 114 -16.09 17.03 6.76
C ASP A 114 -14.67 16.48 6.67
N LEU A 115 -13.75 17.27 6.13
CA LEU A 115 -12.36 16.86 5.93
C LEU A 115 -11.63 16.57 7.25
N LEU A 116 -11.81 17.42 8.26
CA LEU A 116 -11.09 17.29 9.51
C LEU A 116 -11.34 15.96 10.24
N PRO A 117 -12.59 15.49 10.44
CA PRO A 117 -12.84 14.16 11.00
C PRO A 117 -12.23 13.01 10.18
N CYS A 118 -12.17 13.15 8.83
CA CYS A 118 -11.51 12.15 7.99
C CYS A 118 -9.99 12.10 8.25
N LEU A 119 -9.34 13.27 8.38
CA LEU A 119 -7.91 13.35 8.68
C LEU A 119 -7.59 12.85 10.10
N GLU A 120 -8.44 13.10 11.09
CA GLU A 120 -8.30 12.57 12.44
C GLU A 120 -8.43 11.05 12.47
N THR A 121 -9.41 10.49 11.75
CA THR A 121 -9.58 9.04 11.57
C THR A 121 -8.35 8.44 10.88
N LEU A 122 -7.87 9.08 9.81
CA LEU A 122 -6.68 8.67 9.08
C LEU A 122 -5.45 8.63 10.00
N ALA A 123 -5.19 9.69 10.75
CA ALA A 123 -4.06 9.77 11.66
C ALA A 123 -4.12 8.69 12.75
N SER A 124 -5.30 8.44 13.31
CA SER A 124 -5.50 7.38 14.31
C SER A 124 -5.22 5.99 13.75
N ASN A 125 -5.76 5.67 12.57
CA ASN A 125 -5.57 4.39 11.91
C ASN A 125 -4.11 4.19 11.45
N LEU A 126 -3.48 5.24 10.92
CA LEU A 126 -2.06 5.19 10.54
C LEU A 126 -1.14 4.96 11.74
N ARG A 127 -1.43 5.60 12.88
CA ARG A 127 -0.66 5.37 14.13
C ARG A 127 -0.76 3.92 14.57
N TYR A 128 -1.97 3.37 14.56
CA TYR A 128 -2.20 1.97 14.89
C TYR A 128 -1.48 1.02 13.93
N ALA A 129 -1.63 1.24 12.62
CA ALA A 129 -0.96 0.41 11.61
C ALA A 129 0.57 0.52 11.68
N ALA A 130 1.11 1.72 11.90
CA ALA A 130 2.55 1.92 12.05
C ALA A 130 3.12 1.17 13.25
N HIS A 131 2.38 1.11 14.36
CA HIS A 131 2.75 0.31 15.53
C HIS A 131 2.78 -1.19 15.19
N GLU A 132 1.70 -1.73 14.62
CA GLU A 132 1.59 -3.16 14.32
C GLU A 132 2.62 -3.64 13.28
N LEU A 133 2.78 -2.86 12.19
CA LEU A 133 3.74 -3.18 11.12
C LEU A 133 5.18 -3.11 11.63
N SER A 134 5.54 -2.05 12.37
CA SER A 134 6.90 -1.91 12.89
C SER A 134 7.26 -2.98 13.93
N ASN A 135 6.31 -3.42 14.76
CA ASN A 135 6.50 -4.55 15.67
C ASN A 135 6.75 -5.87 14.92
N ALA A 136 6.27 -5.97 13.68
CA ALA A 136 6.55 -7.09 12.79
C ALA A 136 7.85 -6.93 11.98
N GLY A 137 8.60 -5.85 12.16
CA GLY A 137 9.81 -5.54 11.39
C GLY A 137 9.53 -5.04 9.97
N ILE A 138 8.30 -4.60 9.69
CA ILE A 138 7.84 -4.11 8.38
C ILE A 138 7.77 -2.58 8.42
N THR A 139 8.27 -1.92 7.39
CA THR A 139 8.20 -0.46 7.27
C THR A 139 6.84 -0.03 6.73
N PRO A 140 6.01 0.70 7.51
CA PRO A 140 4.80 1.31 7.00
C PRO A 140 5.13 2.55 6.17
N VAL A 141 4.49 2.71 5.01
CA VAL A 141 4.60 3.91 4.19
C VAL A 141 3.23 4.46 3.82
N ILE A 142 3.19 5.76 3.54
CA ILE A 142 2.05 6.47 2.96
C ILE A 142 2.50 7.22 1.73
N GLU A 143 1.59 7.41 0.77
CA GLU A 143 1.87 8.16 -0.45
C GLU A 143 0.80 9.23 -0.70
N ALA A 144 1.16 10.27 -1.46
CA ALA A 144 0.20 11.18 -2.02
C ALA A 144 -0.20 10.73 -3.43
N ILE A 145 -1.48 10.81 -3.73
CA ILE A 145 -2.03 10.50 -5.06
C ILE A 145 -2.68 11.77 -5.61
N ASN A 146 -2.29 12.17 -6.82
CA ASN A 146 -2.80 13.40 -7.44
C ASN A 146 -4.34 13.39 -7.57
N GLY A 147 -4.95 14.56 -7.45
CA GLY A 147 -6.40 14.73 -7.45
C GLY A 147 -7.06 14.55 -8.81
N THR A 148 -6.30 14.46 -9.91
CA THR A 148 -6.81 14.17 -11.25
C THR A 148 -7.19 12.70 -11.38
N ASP A 149 -6.28 11.80 -10.98
CA ASP A 149 -6.51 10.36 -11.06
C ASP A 149 -7.42 9.87 -9.95
N MET A 150 -7.28 10.45 -8.76
CA MET A 150 -8.09 10.07 -7.60
C MET A 150 -8.72 11.30 -6.92
N PRO A 151 -9.83 11.82 -7.46
CA PRO A 151 -10.52 12.98 -6.89
C PRO A 151 -10.88 12.76 -5.42
N ARG A 152 -10.68 13.80 -4.61
CA ARG A 152 -10.94 13.81 -3.16
C ARG A 152 -10.08 12.82 -2.35
N PHE A 153 -8.98 12.31 -2.89
CA PHE A 153 -8.02 11.57 -2.10
C PHE A 153 -7.49 12.44 -0.95
N LEU A 154 -7.36 11.87 0.24
CA LEU A 154 -7.10 12.67 1.45
C LEU A 154 -5.69 13.27 1.49
N LEU A 155 -4.72 12.65 0.81
CA LEU A 155 -3.33 13.10 0.75
C LEU A 155 -2.90 13.26 -0.71
N GLN A 156 -2.86 14.50 -1.21
CA GLN A 156 -2.64 14.78 -2.63
C GLN A 156 -1.29 15.42 -2.95
N ASN A 157 -0.52 15.80 -1.93
CA ASN A 157 0.76 16.47 -2.10
C ASN A 157 1.69 16.25 -0.91
N ILE A 158 2.96 16.65 -1.07
CA ILE A 158 4.01 16.47 -0.06
C ILE A 158 3.72 17.23 1.23
N ALA A 159 3.15 18.43 1.16
CA ALA A 159 2.84 19.21 2.37
C ALA A 159 1.83 18.46 3.26
N GLN A 160 0.77 17.90 2.65
CA GLN A 160 -0.22 17.10 3.38
C GLN A 160 0.38 15.80 3.95
N LEU A 161 1.34 15.17 3.25
CA LEU A 161 2.07 14.02 3.80
C LEU A 161 2.90 14.41 5.03
N GLN A 162 3.58 15.55 4.99
CA GLN A 162 4.37 16.05 6.12
C GLN A 162 3.48 16.37 7.33
N GLU A 163 2.37 17.09 7.12
CA GLU A 163 1.37 17.36 8.15
C GLU A 163 0.81 16.08 8.76
N MET A 164 0.54 15.06 7.92
CA MET A 164 0.06 13.77 8.39
C MET A 164 1.11 13.02 9.22
N LEU A 165 2.39 13.01 8.82
CA LEU A 165 3.46 12.42 9.63
C LEU A 165 3.57 13.12 11.00
N GLU A 166 3.45 14.45 11.05
CA GLU A 166 3.45 15.21 12.28
C GLU A 166 2.24 14.88 13.17
N ALA A 167 1.05 14.70 12.58
CA ALA A 167 -0.15 14.30 13.31
C ALA A 167 -0.06 12.87 13.86
N VAL A 168 0.51 11.94 13.08
CA VAL A 168 0.66 10.52 13.48
C VAL A 168 1.72 10.36 14.57
N GLN A 169 2.84 11.09 14.50
CA GLN A 169 3.95 11.05 15.48
C GLN A 169 4.52 9.63 15.71
N HIS A 170 4.61 8.82 14.69
CA HIS A 170 5.19 7.47 14.79
C HIS A 170 6.48 7.37 13.97
N PRO A 171 7.65 7.07 14.58
CA PRO A 171 8.96 7.17 13.91
C PRO A 171 9.15 6.17 12.77
N ALA A 172 8.41 5.05 12.78
CA ALA A 172 8.50 4.04 11.74
C ALA A 172 7.72 4.41 10.46
N LEU A 173 6.72 5.30 10.54
CA LEU A 173 5.94 5.71 9.36
C LEU A 173 6.80 6.56 8.44
N LYS A 174 6.86 6.19 7.16
CA LYS A 174 7.66 6.85 6.13
C LYS A 174 6.79 7.29 4.96
N ILE A 175 7.37 8.05 4.04
CA ILE A 175 6.74 8.47 2.79
C ILE A 175 7.24 7.57 1.66
N GLN A 176 6.31 7.06 0.86
CA GLN A 176 6.56 6.58 -0.48
C GLN A 176 6.43 7.78 -1.42
N PHE A 177 7.53 8.13 -2.08
CA PHE A 177 7.54 9.22 -3.04
C PHE A 177 7.25 8.68 -4.44
N ASP A 178 6.09 9.03 -4.98
CA ASP A 178 5.71 8.69 -6.34
C ASP A 178 5.93 9.89 -7.26
N CYS A 179 6.87 9.75 -8.20
CA CYS A 179 7.22 10.83 -9.14
C CYS A 179 6.06 11.19 -10.08
N TYR A 180 5.23 10.22 -10.46
CA TYR A 180 4.09 10.46 -11.34
C TYR A 180 3.01 11.30 -10.64
N HIS A 181 2.71 10.98 -9.39
CA HIS A 181 1.70 11.71 -8.62
C HIS A 181 2.16 13.09 -8.17
N MET A 182 3.48 13.33 -8.14
CA MET A 182 4.08 14.60 -7.69
C MET A 182 4.58 15.50 -8.83
N ALA A 183 4.36 15.11 -10.09
CA ALA A 183 4.79 15.87 -11.28
C ALA A 183 3.89 17.08 -11.59
#